data_66a5447d2dcb6278437a53113a7d482d
#
_entry.id   66a5447d2dcb6278437a53113a7d482d
#
_cell.length_a   1.000
_cell.length_b   1.000
_cell.length_c   1.000
_cell.angle_alpha   90.00
_cell.angle_beta   90.00
_cell.angle_gamma   90.00
#
_symmetry.space_group_name_H-M   'P 1'
#
loop_
_entity.id
_entity.type
_entity.pdbx_description
1 polymer ?
#
loop_
_entity_poly.entity_id
_entity_poly.type
_entity_poly.pdbx_seq_one_letter_code
_entity_poly.pdbx_strand_id
1 'polypeptide(L)'
;MTRALRFLVSLALIPTCAVLAQSHASGDQGDRLAGPPYWEGLMESMTRMHAAMSSTRPSADADADFVALMLPHHQAAIDMARVELVSGKDPQMRRLAQEILADQESEIQLMQLWQQQHRKEQ
;
A
#
# COMPACT_ATOMS: atom_id res chain seq x y z
N MET A 1 -40.73 -44.59 -58.75
CA MET A 1 -40.87 -45.03 -57.35
C MET A 1 -39.92 -44.12 -56.51
N THR A 2 -40.43 -43.00 -56.08
CA THR A 2 -39.63 -41.98 -55.34
C THR A 2 -40.32 -41.75 -54.00
N ARG A 3 -39.65 -42.20 -52.95
CA ARG A 3 -40.05 -41.97 -51.53
C ARG A 3 -39.57 -40.62 -51.06
N ALA A 4 -40.47 -39.68 -50.85
CA ALA A 4 -40.21 -38.40 -50.24
C ALA A 4 -40.08 -38.57 -48.72
N LEU A 5 -38.88 -38.25 -48.21
CA LEU A 5 -38.55 -38.23 -46.77
C LEU A 5 -38.94 -36.86 -46.19
N ARG A 6 -39.99 -36.83 -45.38
CA ARG A 6 -40.46 -35.63 -44.68
C ARG A 6 -39.59 -35.44 -43.43
N PHE A 7 -38.75 -34.39 -43.41
CA PHE A 7 -38.06 -33.92 -42.18
C PHE A 7 -39.04 -33.10 -41.35
N LEU A 8 -39.39 -33.63 -40.18
CA LEU A 8 -40.08 -32.89 -39.13
C LEU A 8 -39.04 -32.02 -38.40
N VAL A 9 -39.16 -30.71 -38.59
CA VAL A 9 -38.39 -29.74 -37.82
C VAL A 9 -39.09 -29.55 -36.48
N SER A 10 -38.57 -30.16 -35.42
CA SER A 10 -38.99 -29.90 -34.04
C SER A 10 -38.45 -28.54 -33.60
N LEU A 11 -39.36 -27.58 -33.47
CA LEU A 11 -39.06 -26.26 -32.89
C LEU A 11 -38.98 -26.42 -31.36
N ALA A 12 -37.78 -26.52 -30.84
CA ALA A 12 -37.53 -26.51 -29.39
C ALA A 12 -37.73 -25.10 -28.84
N LEU A 13 -38.75 -24.92 -28.02
CA LEU A 13 -38.91 -23.70 -27.20
C LEU A 13 -37.77 -23.65 -26.17
N ILE A 14 -36.92 -22.64 -26.30
CA ILE A 14 -35.92 -22.31 -25.30
C ILE A 14 -36.64 -21.48 -24.21
N PRO A 15 -36.63 -21.90 -22.93
CA PRO A 15 -37.17 -21.07 -21.87
C PRO A 15 -36.22 -19.90 -21.66
N THR A 16 -36.71 -18.68 -21.81
CA THR A 16 -36.04 -17.45 -21.42
C THR A 16 -35.81 -17.47 -19.92
N CYS A 17 -34.57 -17.80 -19.51
CA CYS A 17 -34.13 -17.65 -18.15
C CYS A 17 -34.06 -16.16 -17.84
N ALA A 18 -35.01 -15.64 -17.07
CA ALA A 18 -34.98 -14.29 -16.53
C ALA A 18 -33.79 -14.20 -15.59
N VAL A 19 -32.71 -13.56 -16.04
CA VAL A 19 -31.58 -13.16 -15.16
C VAL A 19 -32.15 -12.07 -14.25
N LEU A 20 -32.50 -12.45 -13.02
CA LEU A 20 -32.71 -11.51 -11.92
C LEU A 20 -31.34 -10.84 -11.66
N ALA A 21 -31.20 -9.59 -12.13
CA ALA A 21 -30.12 -8.73 -11.76
C ALA A 21 -30.20 -8.52 -10.24
N GLN A 22 -29.40 -9.28 -9.49
CA GLN A 22 -29.16 -9.00 -8.09
C GLN A 22 -28.32 -7.71 -8.05
N SER A 23 -28.98 -6.61 -7.75
CA SER A 23 -28.31 -5.38 -7.34
C SER A 23 -27.56 -5.68 -6.03
N HIS A 24 -26.28 -6.03 -6.17
CA HIS A 24 -25.40 -6.07 -5.03
C HIS A 24 -25.27 -4.63 -4.53
N ALA A 25 -25.84 -4.40 -3.36
CA ALA A 25 -25.67 -3.15 -2.62
C ALA A 25 -24.16 -2.94 -2.36
N SER A 26 -23.56 -2.07 -3.14
CA SER A 26 -22.14 -1.67 -3.03
C SER A 26 -21.87 -0.77 -1.82
N GLY A 27 -22.75 -0.77 -0.81
CA GLY A 27 -22.74 0.17 0.31
C GLY A 27 -21.99 -0.29 1.56
N ASP A 28 -21.58 -1.57 1.68
CA ASP A 28 -21.06 -2.10 2.96
C ASP A 28 -19.58 -2.57 2.91
N GLN A 29 -18.91 -2.50 1.77
CA GLN A 29 -17.50 -2.92 1.68
C GLN A 29 -16.51 -1.78 1.98
N GLY A 30 -16.89 -0.52 1.83
CA GLY A 30 -16.04 0.62 2.13
C GLY A 30 -15.82 0.81 3.64
N ASP A 31 -16.82 0.54 4.46
CA ASP A 31 -16.76 0.75 5.91
C ASP A 31 -16.04 -0.38 6.66
N ARG A 32 -15.94 -1.57 6.08
CA ARG A 32 -15.23 -2.71 6.69
C ARG A 32 -13.71 -2.66 6.53
N LEU A 33 -13.22 -1.81 5.61
CA LEU A 33 -11.78 -1.59 5.39
C LEU A 33 -11.28 -0.33 6.09
N ALA A 34 -12.16 0.53 6.56
CA ALA A 34 -11.82 1.67 7.40
C ALA A 34 -11.44 1.15 8.80
N GLY A 35 -10.16 1.05 9.04
CA GLY A 35 -9.61 0.74 10.37
C GLY A 35 -9.84 1.90 11.35
N PRO A 36 -9.52 1.71 12.63
CA PRO A 36 -9.55 2.82 13.60
C PRO A 36 -8.58 3.93 13.14
N PRO A 37 -8.77 5.19 13.59
CA PRO A 37 -8.02 6.36 13.09
C PRO A 37 -6.49 6.20 13.11
N TYR A 38 -5.94 5.50 14.09
CA TYR A 38 -4.51 5.22 14.16
C TYR A 38 -4.03 4.31 13.02
N TRP A 39 -4.90 3.38 12.54
CA TRP A 39 -4.58 2.49 11.44
C TRP A 39 -4.36 3.25 10.13
N GLU A 40 -5.18 4.26 9.88
CA GLU A 40 -5.03 5.15 8.74
C GLU A 40 -3.65 5.85 8.76
N GLY A 41 -3.23 6.38 9.91
CA GLY A 41 -1.91 7.00 10.07
C GLY A 41 -0.75 6.04 9.80
N LEU A 42 -0.84 4.78 10.25
CA LEU A 42 0.15 3.75 9.96
C LEU A 42 0.21 3.44 8.45
N MET A 43 -0.95 3.25 7.82
CA MET A 43 -1.03 2.93 6.40
C MET A 43 -0.59 4.09 5.50
N GLU A 44 -0.87 5.32 5.89
CA GLU A 44 -0.40 6.52 5.18
C GLU A 44 1.13 6.63 5.21
N SER A 45 1.76 6.36 6.36
CA SER A 45 3.22 6.31 6.49
C SER A 45 3.85 5.29 5.53
N MET A 46 3.28 4.08 5.48
CA MET A 46 3.69 3.02 4.54
C MET A 46 3.51 3.44 3.07
N THR A 47 2.40 4.06 2.75
CA THR A 47 2.09 4.50 1.38
C THR A 47 3.07 5.56 0.90
N ARG A 48 3.39 6.56 1.73
CA ARG A 48 4.40 7.58 1.42
C ARG A 48 5.78 6.96 1.22
N MET A 49 6.17 6.03 2.08
CA MET A 49 7.44 5.29 1.96
C MET A 49 7.52 4.56 0.63
N HIS A 50 6.52 3.74 0.31
CA HIS A 50 6.49 2.97 -0.94
C HIS A 50 6.53 3.86 -2.18
N ALA A 51 5.79 4.98 -2.18
CA ALA A 51 5.81 5.92 -3.28
C ALA A 51 7.21 6.54 -3.49
N ALA A 52 7.88 6.95 -2.41
CA ALA A 52 9.22 7.52 -2.46
C ALA A 52 10.26 6.49 -2.95
N MET A 53 10.25 5.28 -2.37
CA MET A 53 11.16 4.21 -2.77
C MET A 53 10.95 3.77 -4.22
N SER A 54 9.70 3.65 -4.68
CA SER A 54 9.37 3.25 -6.06
C SER A 54 9.76 4.31 -7.11
N SER A 55 9.87 5.57 -6.71
CA SER A 55 10.34 6.66 -7.58
C SER A 55 11.86 6.76 -7.66
N THR A 56 12.58 6.12 -6.74
CA THR A 56 14.04 6.12 -6.71
C THR A 56 14.61 5.33 -7.90
N ARG A 57 15.63 5.89 -8.55
CA ARG A 57 16.34 5.25 -9.65
C ARG A 57 17.76 4.90 -9.21
N PRO A 58 18.30 3.74 -9.65
CA PRO A 58 19.69 3.41 -9.38
C PRO A 58 20.64 4.47 -9.93
N SER A 59 21.61 4.89 -9.12
CA SER A 59 22.63 5.89 -9.48
C SER A 59 23.95 5.28 -9.96
N ALA A 60 24.11 3.98 -9.86
CA ALA A 60 25.37 3.23 -10.02
C ALA A 60 26.37 3.45 -8.88
N ASP A 61 25.99 4.13 -7.82
CA ASP A 61 26.72 4.31 -6.57
C ASP A 61 25.92 3.66 -5.43
N ALA A 62 26.45 2.59 -4.85
CA ALA A 62 25.76 1.78 -3.85
C ALA A 62 25.47 2.58 -2.56
N ASP A 63 26.36 3.50 -2.16
CA ASP A 63 26.16 4.32 -0.98
C ASP A 63 25.06 5.36 -1.21
N ALA A 64 25.03 5.98 -2.39
CA ALA A 64 23.98 6.91 -2.77
C ALA A 64 22.62 6.21 -2.88
N ASP A 65 22.56 5.02 -3.49
CA ASP A 65 21.35 4.23 -3.60
C ASP A 65 20.84 3.76 -2.24
N PHE A 66 21.75 3.34 -1.35
CA PHE A 66 21.43 3.00 0.04
C PHE A 66 20.77 4.18 0.75
N VAL A 67 21.40 5.36 0.74
CA VAL A 67 20.87 6.56 1.41
C VAL A 67 19.52 6.99 0.80
N ALA A 68 19.38 6.92 -0.52
CA ALA A 68 18.15 7.31 -1.21
C ALA A 68 16.95 6.43 -0.80
N LEU A 69 17.18 5.15 -0.52
CA LEU A 69 16.15 4.22 -0.07
C LEU A 69 15.93 4.27 1.45
N MET A 70 16.99 4.47 2.23
CA MET A 70 16.90 4.47 3.69
C MET A 70 16.24 5.72 4.25
N LEU A 71 16.39 6.88 3.62
CA LEU A 71 15.75 8.11 4.09
C LEU A 71 14.22 8.00 4.17
N PRO A 72 13.49 7.60 3.12
CA PRO A 72 12.04 7.41 3.22
C PRO A 72 11.64 6.27 4.17
N HIS A 73 12.47 5.25 4.31
CA HIS A 73 12.23 4.15 5.24
C HIS A 73 12.29 4.64 6.70
N HIS A 74 13.31 5.41 7.05
CA HIS A 74 13.46 5.99 8.39
C HIS A 74 12.37 7.01 8.70
N GLN A 75 11.99 7.83 7.73
CA GLN A 75 10.89 8.77 7.90
C GLN A 75 9.58 8.06 8.22
N ALA A 76 9.29 6.94 7.54
CA ALA A 76 8.10 6.15 7.83
C ALA A 76 8.14 5.54 9.24
N ALA A 77 9.31 5.09 9.71
CA ALA A 77 9.47 4.58 11.08
C ALA A 77 9.18 5.67 12.12
N ILE A 78 9.65 6.90 11.91
CA ILE A 78 9.33 8.07 12.74
C ILE A 78 7.83 8.34 12.75
N ASP A 79 7.18 8.36 11.59
CA ASP A 79 5.74 8.65 11.48
C ASP A 79 4.91 7.57 12.20
N MET A 80 5.27 6.29 12.05
CA MET A 80 4.62 5.18 12.75
C MET A 80 4.85 5.24 14.27
N ALA A 81 6.06 5.59 14.72
CA ALA A 81 6.37 5.78 16.13
C ALA A 81 5.55 6.91 16.76
N ARG A 82 5.31 8.00 16.04
CA ARG A 82 4.43 9.09 16.48
C ARG A 82 2.99 8.61 16.64
N VAL A 83 2.48 7.79 15.73
CA VAL A 83 1.15 7.19 15.85
C VAL A 83 1.06 6.31 17.11
N GLU A 84 2.09 5.49 17.38
CA GLU A 84 2.16 4.67 18.58
C GLU A 84 2.16 5.53 19.86
N LEU A 85 2.91 6.62 19.88
CA LEU A 85 2.93 7.53 21.04
C LEU A 85 1.59 8.22 21.33
N VAL A 86 0.79 8.45 20.29
CA VAL A 86 -0.53 9.07 20.44
C VAL A 86 -1.61 8.04 20.82
N SER A 87 -1.56 6.86 20.20
CA SER A 87 -2.68 5.91 20.24
C SER A 87 -2.38 4.63 21.02
N GLY A 88 -1.13 4.27 21.14
CA GLY A 88 -0.67 3.06 21.84
C GLY A 88 -0.87 3.18 23.35
N LYS A 89 -1.17 2.05 23.99
CA LYS A 89 -1.43 1.96 25.42
C LYS A 89 -0.38 1.17 26.18
N ASP A 90 0.33 0.27 25.48
CA ASP A 90 1.35 -0.56 26.09
C ASP A 90 2.60 0.28 26.40
N PRO A 91 3.08 0.31 27.66
CA PRO A 91 4.22 1.14 28.03
C PRO A 91 5.54 0.68 27.39
N GLN A 92 5.68 -0.60 27.03
CA GLN A 92 6.90 -1.09 26.38
C GLN A 92 6.93 -0.66 24.92
N MET A 93 5.78 -0.73 24.22
CA MET A 93 5.68 -0.26 22.84
C MET A 93 5.83 1.25 22.73
N ARG A 94 5.25 2.00 23.64
CA ARG A 94 5.45 3.46 23.73
C ARG A 94 6.90 3.85 23.98
N ARG A 95 7.61 3.10 24.86
CA ARG A 95 9.03 3.28 25.08
C ARG A 95 9.84 2.99 23.83
N LEU A 96 9.59 1.86 23.16
CA LEU A 96 10.23 1.52 21.89
C LEU A 96 10.00 2.62 20.84
N ALA A 97 8.78 3.18 20.75
CA ALA A 97 8.49 4.26 19.83
C ALA A 97 9.30 5.54 20.14
N GLN A 98 9.56 5.85 21.41
CA GLN A 98 10.44 6.96 21.80
C GLN A 98 11.90 6.72 21.38
N GLU A 99 12.39 5.49 21.57
CA GLU A 99 13.73 5.09 21.14
C GLU A 99 13.87 5.18 19.61
N ILE A 100 12.88 4.66 18.86
CA ILE A 100 12.82 4.77 17.38
C ILE A 100 12.88 6.23 16.94
N LEU A 101 12.11 7.14 17.56
CA LEU A 101 12.15 8.57 17.20
C LEU A 101 13.56 9.14 17.32
N ALA A 102 14.22 8.94 18.47
CA ALA A 102 15.53 9.49 18.73
C ALA A 102 16.61 8.94 17.78
N ASP A 103 16.61 7.63 17.58
CA ASP A 103 17.59 6.94 16.75
C ASP A 103 17.42 7.30 15.27
N GLN A 104 16.18 7.20 14.75
CA GLN A 104 15.89 7.45 13.34
C GLN A 104 16.09 8.93 12.96
N GLU A 105 15.77 9.88 13.84
CA GLU A 105 16.06 11.30 13.61
C GLU A 105 17.57 11.56 13.49
N SER A 106 18.38 10.92 14.33
CA SER A 106 19.84 11.01 14.28
C SER A 106 20.40 10.41 12.99
N GLU A 107 19.91 9.24 12.57
CA GLU A 107 20.35 8.56 11.35
C GLU A 107 19.93 9.32 10.09
N ILE A 108 18.74 9.93 10.06
CA ILE A 108 18.32 10.82 8.98
C ILE A 108 19.28 12.01 8.85
N GLN A 109 19.65 12.64 9.95
CA GLN A 109 20.59 13.76 9.93
C GLN A 109 21.96 13.33 9.37
N LEU A 110 22.47 12.17 9.77
CA LEU A 110 23.70 11.60 9.24
C LEU A 110 23.64 11.38 7.72
N MET A 111 22.58 10.74 7.23
CA MET A 111 22.37 10.49 5.81
C MET A 111 22.24 11.79 5.01
N GLN A 112 21.52 12.78 5.53
CA GLN A 112 21.37 14.09 4.89
C GLN A 112 22.71 14.84 4.82
N LEU A 113 23.53 14.79 5.89
CA LEU A 113 24.86 15.36 5.91
C LEU A 113 25.76 14.68 4.87
N TRP A 114 25.73 13.36 4.82
CA TRP A 114 26.47 12.59 3.82
C TRP A 114 26.07 13.02 2.38
N GLN A 115 24.79 13.12 2.07
CA GLN A 115 24.32 13.58 0.77
C GLN A 115 24.78 15.00 0.41
N GLN A 116 24.84 15.92 1.40
CA GLN A 116 25.31 17.28 1.18
C GLN A 116 26.79 17.33 0.82
N GLN A 117 27.61 16.48 1.45
CA GLN A 117 29.03 16.38 1.16
C GLN A 117 29.30 15.81 -0.23
N HIS A 118 28.62 14.72 -0.60
CA HIS A 118 28.84 14.03 -1.87
C HIS A 118 28.20 14.71 -3.10
N ARG A 119 27.23 15.60 -2.90
CA ARG A 119 26.72 16.45 -4.01
C ARG A 119 27.71 17.53 -4.48
N LYS A 120 28.69 17.87 -3.67
CA LYS A 120 29.71 18.88 -4.01
C LYS A 120 30.89 18.31 -4.79
N GLU A 121 30.98 16.99 -4.88
CA GLU A 121 32.08 16.29 -5.52
C GLU A 121 31.74 15.82 -6.96
N GLN A 122 30.46 15.97 -7.38
CA GLN A 122 29.95 15.70 -8.72
C GLN A 122 29.82 17.01 -9.50
#